data_2edc9c304916bd7998ed3bdc992e4b02
#
_entry.id   2edc9c304916bd7998ed3bdc992e4b02
#
_cell.length_a   1.000
_cell.length_b   1.000
_cell.length_c   1.000
_cell.angle_alpha   90.00
_cell.angle_beta   90.00
_cell.angle_gamma   90.00
#
_symmetry.space_group_name_H-M   'P 1'
#
loop_
_entity.id
_entity.type
_entity.pdbx_description
1 polymer ?
#
loop_
_entity_poly.entity_id
_entity_poly.type
_entity_poly.pdbx_seq_one_letter_code
_entity_poly.pdbx_strand_id
1 'polypeptide(L)'
;ASELTPAQYIEKVSRKEIYDPILSFQLANDFQVKRLLRKYLPEDEQSRGYATLLEWNNILFEPAENVLDTRPTQVRVGAVQWQMREFASVEAALQQIEYFVDALSDYQSDFAVFPELFTTPLMGLQDRAAQKDQTAAIRFLAGFTDRFKSELSRMAVSYNINIVGGSMIEVGEDDRLYNVAYLFHRDGEVEKQSKLHITPQERRDWGIEGGDDLQVFDTDAGRIGILICYDVEFPELGRLLADQDMDILFVPFWVDTKNGYLRVRHCAQARAIENECYVVICGSVGNLPSIENLDIQYAQSAVFTPSDFAFPHDAVLAETTPNTEMIIFSDLDLTRLTVVRAEGSVTNLKDRRKDLFDLRWRDWSLKSGSRQED
;
A
#
# COMPACT_ATOMS: atom_id res chain seq x y z
N ALA A 1 -6.98 -23.00 34.49
CA ALA A 1 -6.50 -22.29 33.31
C ALA A 1 -5.13 -21.63 33.52
N SER A 2 -4.73 -21.27 34.76
CA SER A 2 -3.49 -20.51 35.01
C SER A 2 -2.18 -21.34 34.87
N GLU A 3 -2.26 -22.64 34.70
CA GLU A 3 -1.10 -23.52 34.60
C GLU A 3 -0.79 -24.04 33.17
N LEU A 4 -1.67 -23.76 32.19
CA LEU A 4 -1.48 -24.27 30.84
C LEU A 4 -0.75 -23.22 29.96
N THR A 5 0.14 -23.69 29.12
CA THR A 5 0.67 -22.87 28.03
C THR A 5 -0.42 -22.64 26.98
N PRO A 6 -0.37 -21.53 26.19
CA PRO A 6 -1.38 -21.29 25.16
C PRO A 6 -1.53 -22.43 24.15
N ALA A 7 -0.44 -23.09 23.78
CA ALA A 7 -0.46 -24.26 22.90
C ALA A 7 -1.20 -25.46 23.55
N GLN A 8 -0.93 -25.73 24.81
CA GLN A 8 -1.63 -26.77 25.56
C GLN A 8 -3.12 -26.46 25.76
N TYR A 9 -3.46 -25.18 25.93
CA TYR A 9 -4.86 -24.74 26.00
C TYR A 9 -5.61 -25.05 24.70
N ILE A 10 -5.04 -24.64 23.56
CA ILE A 10 -5.60 -24.90 22.22
C ILE A 10 -5.77 -26.42 21.99
N GLU A 11 -4.76 -27.22 22.32
CA GLU A 11 -4.81 -28.67 22.17
C GLU A 11 -5.94 -29.29 22.99
N LYS A 12 -6.13 -28.83 24.23
CA LYS A 12 -7.20 -29.33 25.10
C LYS A 12 -8.60 -28.90 24.64
N VAL A 13 -8.74 -27.68 24.09
CA VAL A 13 -9.99 -27.23 23.45
C VAL A 13 -10.28 -28.09 22.22
N SER A 14 -9.30 -28.34 21.38
CA SER A 14 -9.42 -29.20 20.18
C SER A 14 -9.82 -30.64 20.52
N ARG A 15 -9.34 -31.17 21.67
CA ARG A 15 -9.73 -32.47 22.17
C ARG A 15 -11.04 -32.47 22.97
N LYS A 16 -11.72 -31.33 23.09
CA LYS A 16 -12.96 -31.14 23.87
C LYS A 16 -12.78 -31.39 25.39
N GLU A 17 -11.56 -31.32 25.91
CA GLU A 17 -11.24 -31.43 27.33
C GLU A 17 -11.51 -30.11 28.08
N ILE A 18 -11.47 -28.98 27.37
CA ILE A 18 -11.81 -27.66 27.88
C ILE A 18 -12.81 -27.06 26.90
N TYR A 19 -13.83 -26.39 27.43
CA TYR A 19 -14.79 -25.63 26.62
C TYR A 19 -14.37 -24.16 26.58
N ASP A 20 -14.09 -23.68 25.36
CA ASP A 20 -13.91 -22.26 25.03
C ASP A 20 -15.05 -21.87 24.08
N PRO A 21 -15.91 -20.89 24.42
CA PRO A 21 -17.09 -20.60 23.61
C PRO A 21 -16.79 -20.22 22.16
N ILE A 22 -15.69 -19.49 21.95
CA ILE A 22 -15.30 -18.97 20.62
C ILE A 22 -14.56 -20.06 19.84
N LEU A 23 -13.45 -20.56 20.39
CA LEU A 23 -12.60 -21.52 19.70
C LEU A 23 -13.32 -22.86 19.48
N SER A 24 -14.11 -23.32 20.45
CA SER A 24 -14.89 -24.57 20.29
C SER A 24 -15.97 -24.43 19.21
N PHE A 25 -16.63 -23.27 19.10
CA PHE A 25 -17.58 -23.00 18.03
C PHE A 25 -16.89 -22.99 16.66
N GLN A 26 -15.77 -22.33 16.53
CA GLN A 26 -15.01 -22.27 15.27
C GLN A 26 -14.52 -23.65 14.83
N LEU A 27 -13.92 -24.42 15.74
CA LEU A 27 -13.47 -25.80 15.47
C LEU A 27 -14.64 -26.75 15.11
N ALA A 28 -15.83 -26.52 15.66
CA ALA A 28 -17.04 -27.27 15.32
C ALA A 28 -17.61 -26.89 13.93
N ASN A 29 -17.20 -25.78 13.35
CA ASN A 29 -17.56 -25.32 12.01
C ASN A 29 -16.39 -25.46 11.02
N ASP A 30 -15.55 -26.49 11.21
CA ASP A 30 -14.46 -26.90 10.32
C ASP A 30 -13.31 -25.89 10.17
N PHE A 31 -13.20 -24.92 11.10
CA PHE A 31 -11.99 -24.09 11.17
C PHE A 31 -10.83 -24.91 11.73
N GLN A 32 -9.66 -24.72 11.15
CA GLN A 32 -8.41 -25.36 11.58
C GLN A 32 -7.45 -24.34 12.19
N VAL A 33 -6.83 -24.66 13.31
CA VAL A 33 -5.80 -23.80 13.90
C VAL A 33 -4.53 -23.89 13.06
N LYS A 34 -4.13 -22.78 12.45
CA LYS A 34 -2.89 -22.68 11.66
C LYS A 34 -1.72 -22.22 12.49
N ARG A 35 -1.94 -21.21 13.33
CA ARG A 35 -0.84 -20.59 14.07
C ARG A 35 -1.32 -19.98 15.38
N LEU A 36 -0.44 -19.97 16.38
CA LEU A 36 -0.59 -19.21 17.61
C LEU A 36 0.12 -17.86 17.43
N LEU A 37 -0.61 -16.77 17.51
CA LEU A 37 -0.09 -15.41 17.45
C LEU A 37 0.27 -14.95 18.87
N ARG A 38 1.48 -14.37 19.02
CA ARG A 38 1.97 -13.85 20.29
C ARG A 38 1.90 -12.32 20.27
N LYS A 39 1.51 -11.73 21.38
CA LYS A 39 1.38 -10.26 21.52
C LYS A 39 0.43 -9.64 20.50
N TYR A 40 -0.58 -10.39 20.08
CA TYR A 40 -1.57 -9.92 19.11
C TYR A 40 -2.50 -8.85 19.71
N LEU A 41 -2.95 -9.07 20.95
CA LEU A 41 -3.69 -8.10 21.76
C LEU A 41 -2.98 -7.96 23.11
N PRO A 42 -1.94 -7.13 23.22
CA PRO A 42 -1.10 -7.06 24.43
C PRO A 42 -1.88 -6.64 25.69
N GLU A 43 -2.98 -5.91 25.52
CA GLU A 43 -3.83 -5.39 26.59
C GLU A 43 -4.93 -6.36 27.03
N ASP A 44 -5.14 -7.46 26.30
CA ASP A 44 -6.11 -8.48 26.69
C ASP A 44 -5.54 -9.42 27.76
N GLU A 45 -5.87 -9.13 29.02
CA GLU A 45 -5.45 -9.91 30.18
C GLU A 45 -5.99 -11.35 30.15
N GLN A 46 -7.15 -11.59 29.53
CA GLN A 46 -7.76 -12.92 29.48
C GLN A 46 -6.98 -13.87 28.57
N SER A 47 -6.63 -13.42 27.38
CA SER A 47 -5.80 -14.17 26.42
C SER A 47 -4.30 -14.07 26.72
N ARG A 48 -3.88 -13.19 27.63
CA ARG A 48 -2.48 -12.82 27.87
C ARG A 48 -1.76 -12.36 26.58
N GLY A 49 -2.49 -11.69 25.71
CA GLY A 49 -2.03 -11.18 24.44
C GLY A 49 -1.83 -12.27 23.37
N TYR A 50 -2.38 -13.46 23.53
CA TYR A 50 -2.33 -14.52 22.52
C TYR A 50 -3.62 -14.58 21.72
N ALA A 51 -3.52 -14.90 20.42
CA ALA A 51 -4.65 -15.22 19.58
C ALA A 51 -4.35 -16.47 18.73
N THR A 52 -5.39 -17.06 18.16
CA THR A 52 -5.28 -18.18 17.21
C THR A 52 -5.61 -17.72 15.81
N LEU A 53 -4.68 -17.91 14.88
CA LEU A 53 -4.98 -17.80 13.45
C LEU A 53 -5.71 -19.08 13.04
N LEU A 54 -6.92 -18.92 12.53
CA LEU A 54 -7.76 -20.02 12.07
C LEU A 54 -7.89 -19.97 10.54
N GLU A 55 -7.93 -21.12 9.92
CA GLU A 55 -8.24 -21.27 8.50
C GLU A 55 -9.52 -22.08 8.35
N TRP A 56 -10.39 -21.66 7.47
CA TRP A 56 -11.55 -22.41 7.04
C TRP A 56 -11.45 -22.69 5.54
N ASN A 57 -11.49 -23.97 5.18
CA ASN A 57 -11.46 -24.39 3.80
C ASN A 57 -12.88 -24.61 3.29
N ASN A 58 -13.29 -23.90 2.28
CA ASN A 58 -14.55 -24.13 1.61
C ASN A 58 -14.46 -25.42 0.77
N ILE A 59 -14.89 -26.55 1.33
CA ILE A 59 -14.90 -27.86 0.63
C ILE A 59 -15.89 -27.91 -0.55
N LEU A 60 -16.77 -26.89 -0.66
CA LEU A 60 -17.69 -26.74 -1.80
C LEU A 60 -17.12 -25.82 -2.87
N PHE A 61 -15.92 -25.28 -2.66
CA PHE A 61 -15.23 -24.50 -3.66
C PHE A 61 -14.69 -25.46 -4.74
N GLU A 62 -15.31 -25.45 -5.90
CA GLU A 62 -14.75 -26.07 -7.10
C GLU A 62 -13.77 -25.06 -7.72
N PRO A 63 -12.43 -25.28 -7.68
CA PRO A 63 -11.51 -24.42 -8.39
C PRO A 63 -11.86 -24.50 -9.89
N ALA A 64 -11.91 -23.35 -10.56
CA ALA A 64 -11.97 -23.31 -12.01
C ALA A 64 -10.88 -24.21 -12.59
N GLU A 65 -11.14 -24.89 -13.71
CA GLU A 65 -10.38 -26.04 -14.27
C GLU A 65 -8.85 -25.84 -14.47
N ASN A 66 -8.29 -24.68 -14.11
CA ASN A 66 -6.86 -24.40 -14.14
C ASN A 66 -6.26 -24.38 -12.71
N VAL A 67 -5.95 -25.54 -12.20
CA VAL A 67 -5.30 -25.80 -10.87
C VAL A 67 -3.93 -25.12 -10.72
N LEU A 68 -3.40 -24.44 -11.74
CA LEU A 68 -2.06 -23.80 -11.71
C LEU A 68 -2.08 -22.27 -11.57
N ASP A 69 -3.24 -21.62 -11.66
CA ASP A 69 -3.34 -20.17 -11.46
C ASP A 69 -4.17 -19.89 -10.19
N THR A 70 -3.47 -19.78 -9.05
CA THR A 70 -4.08 -19.49 -7.73
C THR A 70 -4.37 -18.00 -7.53
N ARG A 71 -4.22 -17.16 -8.58
CA ARG A 71 -4.45 -15.72 -8.47
C ARG A 71 -5.94 -15.43 -8.28
N PRO A 72 -6.29 -14.47 -7.41
CA PRO A 72 -7.68 -14.07 -7.25
C PRO A 72 -8.21 -13.47 -8.55
N THR A 73 -9.46 -13.76 -8.84
CA THR A 73 -10.14 -13.22 -10.04
C THR A 73 -10.75 -11.84 -9.80
N GLN A 74 -11.11 -11.55 -8.56
CA GLN A 74 -11.71 -10.28 -8.13
C GLN A 74 -10.93 -9.76 -6.93
N VAL A 75 -10.61 -8.47 -6.97
CA VAL A 75 -9.88 -7.77 -5.91
C VAL A 75 -10.61 -6.47 -5.59
N ARG A 76 -10.97 -6.26 -4.33
CA ARG A 76 -11.54 -4.99 -3.90
C ARG A 76 -10.48 -4.07 -3.34
N VAL A 77 -10.35 -2.89 -3.92
CA VAL A 77 -9.45 -1.84 -3.43
C VAL A 77 -10.24 -0.71 -2.78
N GLY A 78 -9.74 -0.22 -1.66
CA GLY A 78 -10.24 0.96 -0.99
C GLY A 78 -9.16 2.02 -0.90
N ALA A 79 -9.41 3.24 -1.40
CA ALA A 79 -8.45 4.34 -1.33
C ALA A 79 -8.99 5.49 -0.46
N VAL A 80 -8.17 5.97 0.45
CA VAL A 80 -8.49 7.05 1.39
C VAL A 80 -8.00 8.38 0.83
N GLN A 81 -8.91 9.23 0.35
CA GLN A 81 -8.57 10.63 0.12
C GLN A 81 -8.48 11.33 1.47
N TRP A 82 -7.26 11.47 1.94
CA TRP A 82 -6.91 11.84 3.31
C TRP A 82 -6.96 13.35 3.53
N GLN A 83 -7.75 13.79 4.50
CA GLN A 83 -7.75 15.19 4.92
C GLN A 83 -6.58 15.48 5.85
N MET A 84 -5.70 16.37 5.43
CA MET A 84 -4.66 16.92 6.29
C MET A 84 -5.30 17.66 7.47
N ARG A 85 -4.92 17.30 8.69
CA ARG A 85 -5.45 17.88 9.93
C ARG A 85 -4.42 17.90 11.03
N GLU A 86 -4.56 18.81 11.97
CA GLU A 86 -3.72 18.83 13.16
C GLU A 86 -4.01 17.62 14.04
N PHE A 87 -2.96 17.00 14.55
CA PHE A 87 -3.05 15.93 15.53
C PHE A 87 -2.49 16.39 16.86
N ALA A 88 -3.21 16.12 17.94
CA ALA A 88 -2.76 16.42 19.31
C ALA A 88 -1.65 15.46 19.78
N SER A 89 -1.54 14.29 19.17
CA SER A 89 -0.53 13.26 19.48
C SER A 89 -0.43 12.24 18.34
N VAL A 90 0.57 11.39 18.41
CA VAL A 90 0.76 10.24 17.51
C VAL A 90 -0.42 9.27 17.63
N GLU A 91 -0.92 9.04 18.84
CA GLU A 91 -2.08 8.19 19.11
C GLU A 91 -3.33 8.69 18.39
N ALA A 92 -3.57 10.00 18.38
CA ALA A 92 -4.71 10.59 17.66
C ALA A 92 -4.60 10.36 16.14
N ALA A 93 -3.40 10.42 15.58
CA ALA A 93 -3.17 10.10 14.18
C ALA A 93 -3.41 8.60 13.88
N LEU A 94 -2.91 7.72 14.75
CA LEU A 94 -3.12 6.27 14.63
C LEU A 94 -4.59 5.89 14.74
N GLN A 95 -5.35 6.50 15.66
CA GLN A 95 -6.79 6.30 15.77
C GLN A 95 -7.55 6.71 14.50
N GLN A 96 -7.14 7.81 13.88
CA GLN A 96 -7.75 8.25 12.61
C GLN A 96 -7.44 7.27 11.47
N ILE A 97 -6.23 6.72 11.41
CA ILE A 97 -5.85 5.69 10.44
C ILE A 97 -6.67 4.43 10.68
N GLU A 98 -6.74 3.97 11.94
CA GLU A 98 -7.48 2.76 12.32
C GLU A 98 -8.97 2.87 11.96
N TYR A 99 -9.58 4.05 12.12
CA TYR A 99 -10.95 4.32 11.68
C TYR A 99 -11.15 4.04 10.17
N PHE A 100 -10.20 4.45 9.32
CA PHE A 100 -10.30 4.18 7.89
C PHE A 100 -10.01 2.72 7.55
N VAL A 101 -9.05 2.09 8.22
CA VAL A 101 -8.75 0.67 8.02
C VAL A 101 -9.94 -0.20 8.42
N ASP A 102 -10.57 0.09 9.56
CA ASP A 102 -11.79 -0.58 10.04
C ASP A 102 -12.93 -0.45 9.02
N ALA A 103 -13.21 0.79 8.58
CA ALA A 103 -14.24 1.03 7.56
C ALA A 103 -13.95 0.29 6.25
N LEU A 104 -12.69 0.25 5.79
CA LEU A 104 -12.31 -0.46 4.57
C LEU A 104 -12.42 -1.98 4.73
N SER A 105 -12.09 -2.51 5.90
CA SER A 105 -12.26 -3.92 6.24
C SER A 105 -13.73 -4.33 6.30
N ASP A 106 -14.60 -3.51 6.88
CA ASP A 106 -16.05 -3.76 6.93
C ASP A 106 -16.67 -3.89 5.53
N TYR A 107 -16.13 -3.16 4.55
CA TYR A 107 -16.50 -3.29 3.14
C TYR A 107 -15.75 -4.43 2.43
N GLN A 108 -15.05 -5.29 3.16
CA GLN A 108 -14.33 -6.45 2.63
C GLN A 108 -13.29 -6.08 1.56
N SER A 109 -12.58 -4.97 1.76
CA SER A 109 -11.51 -4.58 0.85
C SER A 109 -10.29 -5.48 1.03
N ASP A 110 -9.65 -5.85 -0.07
CA ASP A 110 -8.38 -6.59 -0.06
C ASP A 110 -7.20 -5.65 0.20
N PHE A 111 -7.34 -4.38 -0.22
CA PHE A 111 -6.34 -3.33 0.00
C PHE A 111 -6.96 -2.08 0.59
N ALA A 112 -6.29 -1.53 1.62
CA ALA A 112 -6.44 -0.16 2.08
C ALA A 112 -5.27 0.68 1.57
N VAL A 113 -5.53 1.81 0.92
CA VAL A 113 -4.50 2.65 0.32
C VAL A 113 -4.49 4.02 0.94
N PHE A 114 -3.33 4.45 1.46
CA PHE A 114 -3.09 5.78 2.02
C PHE A 114 -2.19 6.60 1.10
N PRO A 115 -2.20 7.95 1.18
CA PRO A 115 -1.43 8.79 0.29
C PRO A 115 0.04 8.94 0.71
N GLU A 116 0.83 9.55 -0.17
CA GLU A 116 2.21 9.93 0.10
C GLU A 116 2.29 10.87 1.31
N LEU A 117 3.28 10.65 2.18
CA LEU A 117 3.64 11.51 3.32
C LEU A 117 2.44 11.93 4.20
N PHE A 118 1.44 11.08 4.33
CA PHE A 118 0.21 11.36 5.08
C PHE A 118 0.45 11.60 6.59
N THR A 119 1.64 11.30 7.09
CA THR A 119 2.08 11.54 8.46
C THR A 119 2.64 12.96 8.68
N THR A 120 2.83 13.77 7.63
CA THR A 120 3.39 15.13 7.72
C THR A 120 2.69 16.06 8.72
N PRO A 121 1.37 15.94 9.00
CA PRO A 121 0.73 16.75 10.04
C PRO A 121 1.34 16.59 11.42
N LEU A 122 2.06 15.51 11.70
CA LEU A 122 2.78 15.29 12.96
C LEU A 122 3.94 16.29 13.18
N MET A 123 4.39 17.00 12.13
CA MET A 123 5.32 18.12 12.31
C MET A 123 4.75 19.19 13.25
N GLY A 124 3.42 19.31 13.33
CA GLY A 124 2.75 20.19 14.28
C GLY A 124 2.97 19.85 15.77
N LEU A 125 3.53 18.68 16.09
CA LEU A 125 3.93 18.31 17.45
C LEU A 125 5.23 19.01 17.88
N GLN A 126 6.00 19.56 16.93
CA GLN A 126 7.15 20.44 17.22
C GLN A 126 6.68 21.88 17.46
N ASP A 127 7.48 22.64 18.20
CA ASP A 127 7.26 24.07 18.24
C ASP A 127 7.53 24.74 16.87
N ARG A 128 6.88 25.87 16.63
CA ARG A 128 6.90 26.53 15.32
C ARG A 128 8.30 27.03 14.92
N ALA A 129 9.18 27.27 15.88
CA ALA A 129 10.56 27.68 15.60
C ALA A 129 11.39 26.51 15.05
N ALA A 130 11.20 25.30 15.60
CA ALA A 130 11.84 24.08 15.11
C ALA A 130 11.38 23.71 13.70
N GLN A 131 10.10 23.93 13.34
CA GLN A 131 9.56 23.64 12.01
C GLN A 131 10.19 24.48 10.88
N LYS A 132 10.84 25.61 11.18
CA LYS A 132 11.47 26.48 10.17
C LYS A 132 12.70 25.85 9.51
N ASP A 133 13.39 24.95 10.20
CA ASP A 133 14.40 24.10 9.60
C ASP A 133 13.70 22.91 8.94
N GLN A 134 13.46 23.01 7.64
CA GLN A 134 12.67 22.04 6.90
C GLN A 134 13.28 20.64 6.93
N THR A 135 14.60 20.53 6.80
CA THR A 135 15.29 19.23 6.86
C THR A 135 15.17 18.62 8.26
N ALA A 136 15.32 19.42 9.32
CA ALA A 136 15.15 18.92 10.68
C ALA A 136 13.69 18.53 10.97
N ALA A 137 12.71 19.28 10.45
CA ALA A 137 11.29 18.97 10.60
C ALA A 137 10.89 17.67 9.89
N ILE A 138 11.42 17.44 8.70
CA ILE A 138 11.22 16.18 7.97
C ILE A 138 11.93 15.01 8.68
N ARG A 139 13.16 15.21 9.17
CA ARG A 139 13.88 14.20 9.96
C ARG A 139 13.15 13.85 11.27
N PHE A 140 12.47 14.79 11.87
CA PHE A 140 11.64 14.52 13.05
C PHE A 140 10.52 13.52 12.77
N LEU A 141 9.91 13.55 11.58
CA LEU A 141 8.88 12.58 11.17
C LEU A 141 9.43 11.15 11.14
N ALA A 142 10.67 10.96 10.71
CA ALA A 142 11.32 9.66 10.69
C ALA A 142 11.37 8.98 12.06
N GLY A 143 11.38 9.78 13.15
CA GLY A 143 11.31 9.26 14.52
C GLY A 143 10.02 8.51 14.86
N PHE A 144 8.96 8.67 14.08
CA PHE A 144 7.68 7.97 14.26
C PHE A 144 7.53 6.76 13.36
N THR A 145 8.35 6.63 12.33
CA THR A 145 8.16 5.63 11.25
C THR A 145 8.09 4.20 11.76
N ASP A 146 8.98 3.80 12.69
CA ASP A 146 8.96 2.44 13.23
C ASP A 146 7.68 2.15 14.03
N ARG A 147 7.16 3.16 14.74
CA ARG A 147 5.89 3.03 15.45
C ARG A 147 4.73 2.87 14.48
N PHE A 148 4.66 3.70 13.41
CA PHE A 148 3.63 3.55 12.38
C PHE A 148 3.73 2.22 11.67
N LYS A 149 4.92 1.74 11.34
CA LYS A 149 5.14 0.40 10.76
C LYS A 149 4.58 -0.70 11.65
N SER A 150 4.88 -0.65 12.94
CA SER A 150 4.38 -1.64 13.91
C SER A 150 2.84 -1.63 14.01
N GLU A 151 2.23 -0.44 14.09
CA GLU A 151 0.78 -0.30 14.22
C GLU A 151 0.04 -0.66 12.92
N LEU A 152 0.55 -0.23 11.75
CA LEU A 152 -0.04 -0.58 10.46
C LEU A 152 0.05 -2.08 10.17
N SER A 153 1.18 -2.73 10.52
CA SER A 153 1.30 -4.19 10.44
C SER A 153 0.31 -4.89 11.38
N ARG A 154 0.14 -4.39 12.61
CA ARG A 154 -0.89 -4.88 13.52
C ARG A 154 -2.29 -4.74 12.93
N MET A 155 -2.62 -3.56 12.37
CA MET A 155 -3.92 -3.31 11.74
C MET A 155 -4.15 -4.23 10.54
N ALA A 156 -3.16 -4.42 9.66
CA ALA A 156 -3.27 -5.30 8.51
C ALA A 156 -3.68 -6.73 8.91
N VAL A 157 -3.06 -7.26 9.96
CA VAL A 157 -3.39 -8.59 10.50
C VAL A 157 -4.74 -8.58 11.22
N SER A 158 -5.02 -7.56 12.06
CA SER A 158 -6.23 -7.50 12.90
C SER A 158 -7.49 -7.35 12.07
N TYR A 159 -7.43 -6.55 11.03
CA TYR A 159 -8.55 -6.25 10.14
C TYR A 159 -8.56 -7.12 8.87
N ASN A 160 -7.62 -8.07 8.76
CA ASN A 160 -7.48 -8.98 7.61
C ASN A 160 -7.48 -8.26 6.25
N ILE A 161 -6.68 -7.21 6.13
CA ILE A 161 -6.60 -6.36 4.94
C ILE A 161 -5.13 -6.04 4.62
N ASN A 162 -4.73 -6.10 3.35
CA ASN A 162 -3.42 -5.59 2.96
C ASN A 162 -3.44 -4.05 3.00
N ILE A 163 -2.40 -3.42 3.54
CA ILE A 163 -2.34 -1.96 3.63
C ILE A 163 -1.16 -1.45 2.80
N VAL A 164 -1.47 -0.67 1.76
CA VAL A 164 -0.48 0.22 1.14
C VAL A 164 -0.45 1.48 2.00
N GLY A 165 0.50 1.53 2.92
CA GLY A 165 0.60 2.56 3.98
C GLY A 165 1.08 3.91 3.46
N GLY A 166 0.72 4.28 2.23
CA GLY A 166 1.19 5.50 1.60
C GLY A 166 2.70 5.57 1.57
N SER A 167 3.25 6.70 2.00
CA SER A 167 4.68 6.75 2.27
C SER A 167 5.03 7.54 3.52
N MET A 168 6.20 7.28 4.07
CA MET A 168 6.75 7.90 5.27
C MET A 168 8.24 8.21 5.08
N ILE A 169 8.79 9.07 5.94
CA ILE A 169 10.22 9.38 5.93
C ILE A 169 10.97 8.32 6.73
N GLU A 170 12.00 7.75 6.13
CA GLU A 170 12.93 6.80 6.76
C GLU A 170 14.34 7.38 6.79
N VAL A 171 15.08 7.15 7.87
CA VAL A 171 16.53 7.40 7.93
C VAL A 171 17.22 6.10 7.52
N GLY A 172 17.97 6.14 6.42
CA GLY A 172 18.75 4.99 5.96
C GLY A 172 19.96 4.69 6.86
N GLU A 173 20.61 3.57 6.61
CA GLU A 173 21.85 3.18 7.31
C GLU A 173 23.00 4.16 7.05
N ASP A 174 22.94 4.91 5.97
CA ASP A 174 23.86 5.98 5.57
C ASP A 174 23.53 7.35 6.19
N ASP A 175 22.58 7.41 7.13
CA ASP A 175 22.06 8.61 7.79
C ASP A 175 21.34 9.60 6.84
N ARG A 176 20.99 9.18 5.64
CA ARG A 176 20.22 9.98 4.69
C ARG A 176 18.72 9.76 4.84
N LEU A 177 17.95 10.72 4.34
CA LEU A 177 16.48 10.66 4.38
C LEU A 177 15.93 10.08 3.08
N TYR A 178 14.99 9.17 3.22
CA TYR A 178 14.28 8.55 2.11
C TYR A 178 12.77 8.68 2.29
N ASN A 179 12.06 8.83 1.17
CA ASN A 179 10.60 8.76 1.11
C ASN A 179 10.23 7.32 0.73
N VAL A 180 9.63 6.56 1.66
CA VAL A 180 9.45 5.11 1.54
C VAL A 180 7.98 4.74 1.69
N ALA A 181 7.43 4.05 0.69
CA ALA A 181 6.13 3.39 0.77
C ALA A 181 6.30 1.99 1.38
N TYR A 182 5.33 1.61 2.21
CA TYR A 182 5.30 0.29 2.84
C TYR A 182 4.05 -0.47 2.44
N LEU A 183 4.24 -1.74 2.14
CA LEU A 183 3.17 -2.71 1.99
C LEU A 183 3.13 -3.58 3.25
N PHE A 184 2.00 -3.55 3.94
CA PHE A 184 1.73 -4.41 5.10
C PHE A 184 0.76 -5.48 4.67
N HIS A 185 1.23 -6.72 4.61
CA HIS A 185 0.40 -7.85 4.25
C HIS A 185 -0.51 -8.26 5.41
N ARG A 186 -1.68 -8.79 5.09
CA ARG A 186 -2.64 -9.28 6.09
C ARG A 186 -2.13 -10.49 6.89
N ASP A 187 -1.03 -11.11 6.48
CA ASP A 187 -0.34 -12.17 7.23
C ASP A 187 0.77 -11.66 8.17
N GLY A 188 1.07 -10.35 8.11
CA GLY A 188 2.03 -9.66 8.95
C GLY A 188 3.41 -9.45 8.31
N GLU A 189 3.63 -9.89 7.06
CA GLU A 189 4.82 -9.51 6.31
C GLU A 189 4.80 -8.02 5.99
N VAL A 190 5.99 -7.40 5.92
CA VAL A 190 6.14 -5.98 5.59
C VAL A 190 7.21 -5.82 4.52
N GLU A 191 6.83 -5.24 3.42
CA GLU A 191 7.72 -4.92 2.30
C GLU A 191 7.76 -3.40 2.07
N LYS A 192 8.74 -2.92 1.30
CA LYS A 192 8.90 -1.48 1.06
C LYS A 192 9.36 -1.17 -0.35
N GLN A 193 8.98 0.02 -0.83
CA GLN A 193 9.44 0.64 -2.06
C GLN A 193 9.90 2.06 -1.78
N SER A 194 11.16 2.36 -2.01
CA SER A 194 11.67 3.73 -1.90
C SER A 194 11.30 4.54 -3.14
N LYS A 195 10.99 5.82 -2.96
CA LYS A 195 10.82 6.77 -4.07
C LYS A 195 12.12 6.90 -4.83
N LEU A 196 12.07 6.74 -6.16
CA LEU A 196 13.25 6.74 -7.02
C LEU A 196 13.57 8.15 -7.51
N HIS A 197 12.55 8.87 -7.98
CA HIS A 197 12.70 10.21 -8.54
C HIS A 197 12.27 11.24 -7.50
N ILE A 198 13.26 11.92 -6.95
CA ILE A 198 13.05 12.97 -5.94
C ILE A 198 12.82 14.30 -6.65
N THR A 199 11.71 14.98 -6.31
CA THR A 199 11.42 16.29 -6.87
C THR A 199 12.51 17.31 -6.50
N PRO A 200 12.73 18.35 -7.33
CA PRO A 200 13.70 19.40 -7.00
C PRO A 200 13.47 20.05 -5.62
N GLN A 201 12.21 20.17 -5.17
CA GLN A 201 11.86 20.71 -3.87
C GLN A 201 12.27 19.75 -2.74
N GLU A 202 11.85 18.48 -2.79
CA GLU A 202 12.21 17.47 -1.78
C GLU A 202 13.72 17.37 -1.59
N ARG A 203 14.48 17.40 -2.70
CA ARG A 203 15.95 17.35 -2.67
C ARG A 203 16.56 18.58 -2.04
N ARG A 204 16.11 19.78 -2.45
CA ARG A 204 16.70 21.05 -2.04
C ARG A 204 16.32 21.43 -0.60
N ASP A 205 15.03 21.28 -0.26
CA ASP A 205 14.46 21.84 0.95
C ASP A 205 14.40 20.81 2.08
N TRP A 206 14.26 19.52 1.74
CA TRP A 206 14.11 18.43 2.71
C TRP A 206 15.33 17.50 2.78
N GLY A 207 16.20 17.54 1.81
CA GLY A 207 17.40 16.68 1.77
C GLY A 207 17.08 15.20 1.56
N ILE A 208 15.98 14.90 0.85
CA ILE A 208 15.58 13.51 0.54
C ILE A 208 16.42 12.99 -0.63
N GLU A 209 16.88 11.75 -0.49
CA GLU A 209 17.60 11.00 -1.53
C GLU A 209 16.70 9.97 -2.21
N GLY A 210 17.05 9.62 -3.46
CA GLY A 210 16.36 8.60 -4.23
C GLY A 210 16.79 7.19 -3.85
N GLY A 211 15.84 6.24 -3.87
CA GLY A 211 16.15 4.82 -3.79
C GLY A 211 16.78 4.28 -5.08
N ASP A 212 17.10 3.00 -5.09
CA ASP A 212 17.85 2.35 -6.19
C ASP A 212 17.27 0.98 -6.59
N ASP A 213 16.12 0.60 -6.06
CA ASP A 213 15.42 -0.65 -6.36
C ASP A 213 13.99 -0.42 -6.86
N LEU A 214 13.50 -1.34 -7.67
CA LEU A 214 12.13 -1.37 -8.19
C LEU A 214 11.66 -2.82 -8.30
N GLN A 215 10.54 -3.13 -7.63
CA GLN A 215 10.05 -4.50 -7.58
C GLN A 215 8.52 -4.58 -7.66
N VAL A 216 8.04 -5.74 -8.08
CA VAL A 216 6.65 -6.16 -7.95
C VAL A 216 6.53 -7.00 -6.70
N PHE A 217 5.48 -6.77 -5.93
CA PHE A 217 5.16 -7.48 -4.70
C PHE A 217 4.10 -8.54 -5.00
N ASP A 218 4.36 -9.77 -4.55
CA ASP A 218 3.39 -10.86 -4.64
C ASP A 218 2.48 -10.83 -3.41
N THR A 219 1.18 -10.67 -3.61
CA THR A 219 0.19 -10.67 -2.52
C THR A 219 -0.86 -11.76 -2.76
N ASP A 220 -1.62 -12.08 -1.72
CA ASP A 220 -2.78 -12.97 -1.84
C ASP A 220 -3.93 -12.37 -2.69
N ALA A 221 -3.85 -11.07 -2.99
CA ALA A 221 -4.81 -10.32 -3.79
C ALA A 221 -4.23 -9.82 -5.14
N GLY A 222 -3.21 -10.50 -5.68
CA GLY A 222 -2.59 -10.20 -6.98
C GLY A 222 -1.20 -9.60 -6.86
N ARG A 223 -0.58 -9.35 -8.01
CA ARG A 223 0.76 -8.79 -8.12
C ARG A 223 0.69 -7.28 -8.23
N ILE A 224 1.32 -6.59 -7.31
CA ILE A 224 1.22 -5.14 -7.22
C ILE A 224 2.56 -4.43 -7.41
N GLY A 225 2.52 -3.22 -7.95
CA GLY A 225 3.63 -2.27 -7.94
C GLY A 225 3.27 -1.03 -7.14
N ILE A 226 4.27 -0.32 -6.65
CA ILE A 226 4.10 0.98 -5.99
C ILE A 226 5.02 2.00 -6.64
N LEU A 227 4.47 3.11 -7.14
CA LEU A 227 5.20 4.27 -7.62
C LEU A 227 4.77 5.51 -6.84
N ILE A 228 5.72 6.17 -6.17
CA ILE A 228 5.39 7.28 -5.29
C ILE A 228 5.35 8.58 -6.10
N CYS A 229 4.14 9.16 -6.26
CA CYS A 229 3.90 10.51 -6.79
C CYS A 229 4.66 10.76 -8.10
N TYR A 230 5.78 11.49 -8.03
CA TYR A 230 6.60 11.88 -9.18
C TYR A 230 7.11 10.69 -10.00
N ASP A 231 7.32 9.53 -9.38
CA ASP A 231 7.76 8.32 -10.07
C ASP A 231 6.80 7.89 -11.20
N VAL A 232 5.49 8.12 -11.05
CA VAL A 232 4.52 7.75 -12.09
C VAL A 232 4.66 8.58 -13.37
N GLU A 233 5.32 9.74 -13.30
CA GLU A 233 5.59 10.58 -14.47
C GLU A 233 6.65 9.98 -15.41
N PHE A 234 7.42 8.97 -14.95
CA PHE A 234 8.46 8.27 -15.70
C PHE A 234 7.93 6.94 -16.26
N PRO A 235 7.62 6.87 -17.56
CA PRO A 235 6.99 5.70 -18.17
C PRO A 235 7.82 4.42 -18.06
N GLU A 236 9.14 4.56 -17.96
CA GLU A 236 10.07 3.45 -17.84
C GLU A 236 9.76 2.58 -16.62
N LEU A 237 9.43 3.21 -15.47
CA LEU A 237 9.17 2.48 -14.23
C LEU A 237 7.91 1.61 -14.33
N GLY A 238 6.81 2.19 -14.84
CA GLY A 238 5.58 1.44 -15.07
C GLY A 238 5.80 0.27 -16.03
N ARG A 239 6.64 0.46 -17.04
CA ARG A 239 6.96 -0.59 -18.03
C ARG A 239 7.80 -1.71 -17.42
N LEU A 240 8.80 -1.38 -16.59
CA LEU A 240 9.62 -2.36 -15.89
C LEU A 240 8.81 -3.20 -14.90
N LEU A 241 7.81 -2.60 -14.24
CA LEU A 241 6.87 -3.32 -13.38
C LEU A 241 5.94 -4.22 -14.20
N ALA A 242 5.43 -3.73 -15.34
CA ALA A 242 4.59 -4.52 -16.23
C ALA A 242 5.33 -5.72 -16.84
N ASP A 243 6.62 -5.58 -17.12
CA ASP A 243 7.48 -6.69 -17.58
C ASP A 243 7.71 -7.76 -16.49
N GLN A 244 7.34 -7.47 -15.24
CA GLN A 244 7.30 -8.41 -14.11
C GLN A 244 5.86 -8.89 -13.81
N ASP A 245 4.93 -8.81 -14.77
CA ASP A 245 3.54 -9.26 -14.66
C ASP A 245 2.71 -8.57 -13.55
N MET A 246 2.94 -7.27 -13.32
CA MET A 246 2.14 -6.47 -12.40
C MET A 246 0.67 -6.37 -12.87
N ASP A 247 -0.28 -6.56 -11.94
CA ASP A 247 -1.71 -6.43 -12.19
C ASP A 247 -2.27 -5.08 -11.75
N ILE A 248 -1.80 -4.56 -10.60
CA ILE A 248 -2.29 -3.33 -9.98
C ILE A 248 -1.09 -2.43 -9.64
N LEU A 249 -1.13 -1.18 -10.06
CA LEU A 249 -0.18 -0.15 -9.69
C LEU A 249 -0.82 0.80 -8.68
N PHE A 250 -0.24 0.91 -7.49
CA PHE A 250 -0.61 1.89 -6.49
C PHE A 250 0.28 3.14 -6.58
N VAL A 251 -0.35 4.31 -6.57
CA VAL A 251 0.34 5.59 -6.70
C VAL A 251 -0.11 6.51 -5.57
N PRO A 252 0.48 6.39 -4.37
CA PRO A 252 0.32 7.39 -3.34
C PRO A 252 0.95 8.69 -3.80
N PHE A 253 0.23 9.83 -3.65
CA PHE A 253 0.74 11.12 -4.09
C PHE A 253 0.39 12.25 -3.10
N TRP A 254 1.21 13.30 -3.17
CA TRP A 254 1.07 14.52 -2.38
C TRP A 254 1.48 15.72 -3.24
N VAL A 255 0.54 16.59 -3.58
CA VAL A 255 0.76 17.76 -4.45
C VAL A 255 -0.03 18.96 -3.96
N ASP A 256 0.56 20.15 -4.15
CA ASP A 256 0.03 21.43 -3.71
C ASP A 256 -0.88 22.12 -4.74
N THR A 257 -0.74 21.77 -6.00
CA THR A 257 -1.40 22.46 -7.10
C THR A 257 -2.23 21.53 -7.98
N LYS A 258 -3.27 22.09 -8.60
CA LYS A 258 -4.04 21.37 -9.62
C LYS A 258 -3.17 20.93 -10.80
N ASN A 259 -2.15 21.70 -11.17
CA ASN A 259 -1.24 21.31 -12.25
C ASN A 259 -0.40 20.09 -11.86
N GLY A 260 0.12 20.04 -10.62
CA GLY A 260 0.83 18.88 -10.09
C GLY A 260 -0.08 17.64 -10.11
N TYR A 261 -1.30 17.78 -9.60
CA TYR A 261 -2.29 16.71 -9.64
C TYR A 261 -2.56 16.21 -11.06
N LEU A 262 -2.78 17.12 -12.04
CA LEU A 262 -3.08 16.73 -13.42
C LEU A 262 -1.91 15.97 -14.06
N ARG A 263 -0.64 16.32 -13.76
CA ARG A 263 0.51 15.52 -14.22
C ARG A 263 0.44 14.09 -13.69
N VAL A 264 0.28 13.93 -12.36
CA VAL A 264 0.13 12.60 -11.72
C VAL A 264 -1.04 11.85 -12.35
N ARG A 265 -2.22 12.47 -12.43
CA ARG A 265 -3.44 11.85 -12.98
C ARG A 265 -3.24 11.35 -14.40
N HIS A 266 -2.79 12.23 -15.30
CA HIS A 266 -2.66 11.87 -16.73
C HIS A 266 -1.56 10.83 -16.95
N CYS A 267 -0.44 10.91 -16.22
CA CYS A 267 0.60 9.92 -16.30
C CYS A 267 0.10 8.58 -15.72
N ALA A 268 -0.57 8.55 -14.59
CA ALA A 268 -1.15 7.34 -14.01
C ALA A 268 -2.16 6.67 -14.95
N GLN A 269 -3.05 7.45 -15.58
CA GLN A 269 -3.98 6.94 -16.56
C GLN A 269 -3.27 6.36 -17.80
N ALA A 270 -2.20 7.03 -18.27
CA ALA A 270 -1.37 6.49 -19.35
C ALA A 270 -0.71 5.15 -18.95
N ARG A 271 -0.23 5.02 -17.69
CA ARG A 271 0.33 3.75 -17.18
C ARG A 271 -0.71 2.63 -17.23
N ALA A 272 -1.97 2.89 -16.89
CA ALA A 272 -3.04 1.90 -16.96
C ALA A 272 -3.27 1.41 -18.40
N ILE A 273 -3.30 2.34 -19.35
CA ILE A 273 -3.58 2.04 -20.76
C ILE A 273 -2.41 1.30 -21.41
N GLU A 274 -1.20 1.85 -21.32
CA GLU A 274 -0.02 1.32 -22.04
C GLU A 274 0.55 0.03 -21.43
N ASN A 275 0.25 -0.25 -20.15
CA ASN A 275 0.71 -1.43 -19.43
C ASN A 275 -0.40 -2.45 -19.17
N GLU A 276 -1.62 -2.18 -19.65
CA GLU A 276 -2.76 -3.08 -19.51
C GLU A 276 -2.92 -3.58 -18.07
N CYS A 277 -2.94 -2.63 -17.11
CA CYS A 277 -3.06 -2.88 -15.66
C CYS A 277 -4.07 -1.92 -15.04
N TYR A 278 -4.51 -2.21 -13.82
CA TYR A 278 -5.23 -1.23 -13.01
C TYR A 278 -4.25 -0.26 -12.35
N VAL A 279 -4.65 1.00 -12.20
CA VAL A 279 -3.86 1.99 -11.48
C VAL A 279 -4.73 2.72 -10.47
N VAL A 280 -4.31 2.74 -9.22
CA VAL A 280 -5.00 3.41 -8.11
C VAL A 280 -4.17 4.59 -7.66
N ILE A 281 -4.66 5.81 -7.87
CA ILE A 281 -4.02 7.01 -7.32
C ILE A 281 -4.71 7.42 -6.03
N CYS A 282 -3.95 7.73 -5.00
CA CYS A 282 -4.44 8.09 -3.67
C CYS A 282 -3.71 9.32 -3.15
N GLY A 283 -4.45 10.40 -2.86
CA GLY A 283 -3.87 11.69 -2.53
C GLY A 283 -4.44 12.36 -1.28
N SER A 284 -3.67 13.29 -0.73
CA SER A 284 -4.04 14.12 0.41
C SER A 284 -4.74 15.39 -0.03
N VAL A 285 -5.66 15.90 0.80
CA VAL A 285 -6.41 17.14 0.59
C VAL A 285 -6.34 18.02 1.84
N GLY A 286 -6.65 19.29 1.68
CA GLY A 286 -6.77 20.22 2.78
C GLY A 286 -5.64 21.22 2.89
N ASN A 287 -5.63 21.95 4.01
CA ASN A 287 -4.73 23.05 4.26
C ASN A 287 -4.38 23.09 5.77
N LEU A 288 -3.11 23.18 6.08
CA LEU A 288 -2.59 23.28 7.45
C LEU A 288 -1.66 24.51 7.61
N PRO A 289 -2.20 25.74 7.55
CA PRO A 289 -1.39 26.95 7.65
C PRO A 289 -0.72 27.16 9.02
N SER A 290 -1.15 26.41 10.02
CA SER A 290 -0.52 26.39 11.36
C SER A 290 0.81 25.66 11.40
N ILE A 291 1.09 24.79 10.41
CA ILE A 291 2.32 24.03 10.29
C ILE A 291 3.13 24.59 9.14
N GLU A 292 4.38 24.96 9.41
CA GLU A 292 5.28 25.46 8.37
C GLU A 292 5.45 24.43 7.24
N ASN A 293 5.43 24.88 6.00
CA ASN A 293 5.59 24.06 4.78
C ASN A 293 4.43 23.08 4.45
N LEU A 294 3.29 23.18 5.13
CA LEU A 294 2.09 22.39 4.83
C LEU A 294 0.92 23.30 4.45
N ASP A 295 1.05 24.04 3.36
CA ASP A 295 0.03 25.03 2.96
C ASP A 295 -1.23 24.37 2.43
N ILE A 296 -1.26 23.99 1.16
CA ILE A 296 -2.44 23.46 0.49
C ILE A 296 -2.11 22.12 -0.15
N GLN A 297 -3.05 21.18 -0.06
CA GLN A 297 -3.00 19.90 -0.77
C GLN A 297 -4.20 19.77 -1.68
N TYR A 298 -3.97 19.37 -2.93
CA TYR A 298 -5.00 19.16 -3.93
C TYR A 298 -5.02 17.71 -4.39
N ALA A 299 -6.13 17.04 -4.26
CA ALA A 299 -6.30 15.70 -4.78
C ALA A 299 -7.72 15.42 -5.31
N GLN A 300 -7.78 14.47 -6.22
CA GLN A 300 -8.93 13.70 -6.62
C GLN A 300 -8.42 12.27 -6.84
N SER A 301 -8.56 11.43 -5.83
CA SER A 301 -8.14 10.04 -5.91
C SER A 301 -9.00 9.28 -6.91
N ALA A 302 -8.44 8.30 -7.61
CA ALA A 302 -9.14 7.61 -8.68
C ALA A 302 -8.58 6.20 -8.90
N VAL A 303 -9.39 5.37 -9.57
CA VAL A 303 -9.03 4.06 -10.07
C VAL A 303 -9.15 4.06 -11.59
N PHE A 304 -8.04 3.79 -12.27
CA PHE A 304 -7.96 3.74 -13.73
C PHE A 304 -7.85 2.32 -14.23
N THR A 305 -8.33 2.11 -15.45
CA THR A 305 -8.35 0.82 -16.14
C THR A 305 -7.60 0.91 -17.47
N PRO A 306 -7.27 -0.21 -18.10
CA PRO A 306 -6.98 -0.22 -19.53
C PRO A 306 -8.12 0.43 -20.34
N SER A 307 -7.82 0.89 -21.55
CA SER A 307 -8.82 1.44 -22.47
C SER A 307 -9.15 0.41 -23.55
N ASP A 308 -10.16 -0.43 -23.27
CA ASP A 308 -10.68 -1.44 -24.20
C ASP A 308 -12.17 -1.69 -23.93
N PHE A 309 -12.86 -2.46 -24.80
CA PHE A 309 -14.31 -2.69 -24.72
C PHE A 309 -14.81 -3.27 -23.39
N ALA A 310 -13.96 -4.00 -22.67
CA ALA A 310 -14.30 -4.58 -21.37
C ALA A 310 -14.29 -3.57 -20.22
N PHE A 311 -13.83 -2.34 -20.45
CA PHE A 311 -13.60 -1.30 -19.45
C PHE A 311 -14.40 -0.03 -19.74
N PRO A 312 -14.52 0.91 -18.79
CA PRO A 312 -15.13 2.23 -19.04
C PRO A 312 -14.45 2.98 -20.20
N HIS A 313 -15.25 3.68 -21.01
CA HIS A 313 -14.74 4.38 -22.20
C HIS A 313 -13.66 5.42 -21.93
N ASP A 314 -13.73 6.09 -20.78
CA ASP A 314 -12.77 7.09 -20.32
C ASP A 314 -11.63 6.47 -19.48
N ALA A 315 -11.62 5.13 -19.35
CA ALA A 315 -10.68 4.39 -18.52
C ALA A 315 -10.67 4.82 -17.03
N VAL A 316 -11.80 5.34 -16.52
CA VAL A 316 -11.99 5.72 -15.11
C VAL A 316 -13.03 4.81 -14.48
N LEU A 317 -12.62 3.94 -13.57
CA LEU A 317 -13.52 3.02 -12.87
C LEU A 317 -14.26 3.72 -11.71
N ALA A 318 -13.52 4.52 -10.95
CA ALA A 318 -14.06 5.34 -9.87
C ALA A 318 -13.16 6.56 -9.61
N GLU A 319 -13.75 7.62 -9.08
CA GLU A 319 -13.00 8.79 -8.62
C GLU A 319 -13.71 9.50 -7.48
N THR A 320 -12.93 10.17 -6.63
CA THR A 320 -13.45 10.95 -5.52
C THR A 320 -13.97 12.32 -5.98
N THR A 321 -14.73 13.00 -5.11
CA THR A 321 -14.96 14.45 -5.26
C THR A 321 -13.64 15.18 -4.97
N PRO A 322 -13.22 16.13 -5.83
CA PRO A 322 -12.00 16.90 -5.59
C PRO A 322 -12.00 17.59 -4.21
N ASN A 323 -10.87 17.55 -3.54
CA ASN A 323 -10.62 18.25 -2.27
C ASN A 323 -11.61 17.93 -1.13
N THR A 324 -12.20 16.74 -1.14
CA THR A 324 -13.13 16.28 -0.09
C THR A 324 -12.60 15.00 0.52
N GLU A 325 -12.50 14.94 1.85
CA GLU A 325 -12.15 13.66 2.51
C GLU A 325 -13.23 12.62 2.26
N MET A 326 -12.83 11.50 1.71
CA MET A 326 -13.72 10.38 1.46
C MET A 326 -12.95 9.10 1.13
N ILE A 327 -13.65 7.99 1.15
CA ILE A 327 -13.15 6.70 0.70
C ILE A 327 -13.82 6.37 -0.64
N ILE A 328 -13.07 5.79 -1.55
CA ILE A 328 -13.63 5.13 -2.74
C ILE A 328 -13.32 3.64 -2.68
N PHE A 329 -14.25 2.85 -3.18
CA PHE A 329 -14.13 1.41 -3.35
C PHE A 329 -14.25 1.06 -4.82
N SER A 330 -13.49 0.05 -5.25
CA SER A 330 -13.61 -0.50 -6.60
C SER A 330 -13.31 -1.99 -6.59
N ASP A 331 -14.15 -2.73 -7.30
CA ASP A 331 -13.92 -4.14 -7.59
C ASP A 331 -13.14 -4.26 -8.91
N LEU A 332 -11.94 -4.81 -8.83
CA LEU A 332 -11.03 -5.02 -9.94
C LEU A 332 -11.15 -6.47 -10.41
N ASP A 333 -11.56 -6.65 -11.64
CA ASP A 333 -11.66 -7.98 -12.27
C ASP A 333 -10.34 -8.31 -12.98
N LEU A 334 -9.48 -9.09 -12.33
CA LEU A 334 -8.17 -9.45 -12.88
C LEU A 334 -8.29 -10.41 -14.10
N THR A 335 -9.42 -11.09 -14.28
CA THR A 335 -9.63 -11.92 -15.46
C THR A 335 -9.74 -11.07 -16.72
N ARG A 336 -10.28 -9.84 -16.61
CA ARG A 336 -10.33 -8.89 -17.73
C ARG A 336 -8.94 -8.45 -18.18
N LEU A 337 -7.97 -8.34 -17.26
CA LEU A 337 -6.57 -8.05 -17.63
C LEU A 337 -5.99 -9.18 -18.47
N THR A 338 -6.21 -10.43 -18.05
CA THR A 338 -5.77 -11.61 -18.82
C THR A 338 -6.36 -11.61 -20.23
N VAL A 339 -7.66 -11.31 -20.37
CA VAL A 339 -8.33 -11.25 -21.67
C VAL A 339 -7.78 -10.10 -22.53
N VAL A 340 -7.67 -8.88 -22.00
CA VAL A 340 -7.19 -7.73 -22.78
C VAL A 340 -5.73 -7.90 -23.21
N ARG A 341 -4.88 -8.43 -22.36
CA ARG A 341 -3.46 -8.73 -22.67
C ARG A 341 -3.31 -9.79 -23.76
N ALA A 342 -4.25 -10.73 -23.86
CA ALA A 342 -4.22 -11.82 -24.85
C ALA A 342 -4.93 -11.46 -26.16
N GLU A 343 -6.12 -10.86 -26.09
CA GLU A 343 -7.11 -10.74 -27.16
C GLU A 343 -7.79 -9.36 -27.22
N GLY A 344 -7.21 -8.33 -26.58
CA GLY A 344 -7.74 -6.96 -26.62
C GLY A 344 -7.80 -6.39 -28.06
N SER A 345 -8.53 -5.29 -28.25
CA SER A 345 -8.58 -4.58 -29.53
C SER A 345 -7.20 -4.10 -29.98
N VAL A 346 -6.32 -3.84 -29.03
CA VAL A 346 -4.87 -3.66 -29.16
C VAL A 346 -4.18 -4.39 -27.99
N THR A 347 -2.96 -4.88 -28.21
CA THR A 347 -2.20 -5.64 -27.20
C THR A 347 -0.87 -4.91 -26.91
N ASN A 348 -0.97 -3.81 -26.19
CA ASN A 348 0.13 -2.86 -25.99
C ASN A 348 1.39 -3.50 -25.39
N LEU A 349 1.26 -4.45 -24.47
CA LEU A 349 2.41 -5.18 -23.90
C LEU A 349 3.03 -6.16 -24.90
N LYS A 350 2.19 -6.90 -25.62
CA LYS A 350 2.60 -7.95 -26.56
C LYS A 350 3.22 -7.40 -27.84
N ASP A 351 2.65 -6.30 -28.37
CA ASP A 351 3.03 -5.73 -29.68
C ASP A 351 4.27 -4.85 -29.65
N ARG A 352 4.93 -4.74 -28.49
CA ARG A 352 6.18 -3.98 -28.36
C ARG A 352 7.27 -4.54 -29.28
N ARG A 353 7.96 -3.64 -29.96
CA ARG A 353 9.05 -3.96 -30.87
C ARG A 353 10.35 -4.29 -30.11
N LYS A 354 10.31 -5.35 -29.27
CA LYS A 354 11.47 -5.85 -28.52
C LYS A 354 12.64 -6.30 -29.41
N ASP A 355 12.39 -6.43 -30.71
CA ASP A 355 13.40 -6.64 -31.73
C ASP A 355 14.19 -5.38 -32.09
N LEU A 356 13.66 -4.18 -31.79
CA LEU A 356 14.30 -2.90 -32.11
C LEU A 356 14.90 -2.20 -30.90
N PHE A 357 14.30 -2.34 -29.73
CA PHE A 357 14.75 -1.70 -28.50
C PHE A 357 14.37 -2.55 -27.28
N ASP A 358 15.11 -2.34 -26.18
CA ASP A 358 14.92 -3.02 -24.92
C ASP A 358 15.02 -2.04 -23.77
N LEU A 359 14.25 -2.28 -22.72
CA LEU A 359 14.29 -1.52 -21.47
C LEU A 359 14.70 -2.47 -20.35
N ARG A 360 15.80 -2.14 -19.66
CA ARG A 360 16.33 -2.99 -18.58
C ARG A 360 16.74 -2.15 -17.39
N TRP A 361 16.46 -2.68 -16.21
CA TRP A 361 17.07 -2.19 -14.99
C TRP A 361 18.57 -2.47 -15.03
N ARG A 362 19.40 -1.48 -14.71
CA ARG A 362 20.85 -1.69 -14.62
C ARG A 362 21.15 -2.42 -13.32
N ASP A 363 21.82 -3.56 -13.44
CA ASP A 363 22.31 -4.28 -12.26
C ASP A 363 23.50 -3.52 -11.65
N TRP A 364 23.27 -2.90 -10.49
CA TRP A 364 24.31 -2.17 -9.76
C TRP A 364 25.32 -3.09 -9.08
N SER A 365 25.05 -4.39 -8.93
CA SER A 365 25.96 -5.37 -8.35
C SER A 365 27.28 -5.49 -9.14
N LEU A 366 27.30 -5.04 -10.40
CA LEU A 366 28.49 -5.05 -11.27
C LEU A 366 29.34 -3.76 -11.17
N LYS A 367 28.96 -2.77 -10.34
CA LYS A 367 29.67 -1.47 -10.28
C LYS A 367 30.72 -1.32 -9.18
N SER A 368 31.12 -2.36 -8.47
CA SER A 368 32.26 -2.28 -7.53
C SER A 368 33.66 -2.30 -8.20
N GLY A 369 33.71 -2.16 -9.50
CA GLY A 369 34.98 -2.07 -10.25
C GLY A 369 34.94 -1.00 -11.35
N SER A 370 35.61 0.11 -11.10
CA SER A 370 35.92 1.20 -12.04
C SER A 370 34.85 2.27 -12.30
N ARG A 371 34.86 3.35 -11.50
CA ARG A 371 34.52 4.67 -12.05
C ARG A 371 35.62 5.04 -13.07
N GLN A 372 35.31 5.00 -14.36
CA GLN A 372 35.94 5.87 -15.31
C GLN A 372 35.09 7.12 -15.44
N GLU A 373 35.68 8.23 -15.05
CA GLU A 373 35.19 9.58 -15.31
C GLU A 373 35.19 9.78 -16.84
N ASP A 374 34.04 10.17 -17.40
CA ASP A 374 33.93 10.85 -18.69
C ASP A 374 33.09 12.12 -18.49
#